data_230c2ecc3135b8db14d474c7a28f6c36
#
_entry.id   230c2ecc3135b8db14d474c7a28f6c36
#
_cell.length_a   1.000
_cell.length_b   1.000
_cell.length_c   1.000
_cell.angle_alpha   90.00
_cell.angle_beta   90.00
_cell.angle_gamma   90.00
#
_symmetry.space_group_name_H-M   'P 1'
#
loop_
_entity.id
_entity.type
_entity.pdbx_description
1 polymer ?
#
loop_
_entity_poly.entity_id
_entity_poly.type
_entity_poly.pdbx_seq_one_letter_code
_entity_poly.pdbx_strand_id
1 'polypeptide(L)'
;MQDPAVLNVECPGPYKNLLVNRGGSVQTSSVMLTHEEINSVMHNISEHTRIPITPGVFRAAVQDLLITAVISDFVGTRFLIQKRNPFQRY
;
A
#
# COMPACT_ATOMS: atom_id res chain seq x y z
N MET A 1 -17.22 -14.96 14.27
CA MET A 1 -15.81 -14.75 14.48
C MET A 1 -15.24 -13.81 13.43
N GLN A 2 -14.68 -12.77 13.86
CA GLN A 2 -14.10 -11.89 12.89
C GLN A 2 -12.73 -12.39 12.46
N ASP A 3 -12.32 -11.90 11.35
CA ASP A 3 -11.06 -12.26 10.78
C ASP A 3 -10.03 -11.16 11.07
N PRO A 4 -9.21 -11.36 12.08
CA PRO A 4 -8.23 -10.34 12.44
C PRO A 4 -7.07 -10.25 11.47
N ALA A 5 -6.98 -11.17 10.51
CA ALA A 5 -5.82 -11.20 9.63
C ALA A 5 -5.92 -10.19 8.50
N VAL A 6 -7.09 -9.63 8.24
CA VAL A 6 -7.25 -8.65 7.17
C VAL A 6 -6.77 -7.29 7.68
N LEU A 7 -5.73 -6.79 7.05
CA LEU A 7 -5.13 -5.51 7.40
C LEU A 7 -4.81 -4.76 6.13
N ASN A 8 -5.33 -3.55 6.03
CA ASN A 8 -5.06 -2.68 4.90
C ASN A 8 -4.40 -1.42 5.39
N VAL A 9 -3.36 -0.98 4.70
CA VAL A 9 -2.71 0.29 4.97
C VAL A 9 -2.76 1.09 3.69
N GLU A 10 -3.37 2.26 3.76
CA GLU A 10 -3.52 3.13 2.60
C GLU A 10 -2.76 4.41 2.82
N CYS A 11 -1.96 4.79 1.83
CA CYS A 11 -1.29 6.08 1.78
C CYS A 11 -2.01 6.91 0.72
N PRO A 12 -2.85 7.88 1.12
CA PRO A 12 -3.62 8.65 0.14
C PRO A 12 -2.79 9.62 -0.68
N GLY A 13 -1.53 9.81 -0.31
CA GLY A 13 -0.65 10.70 -1.01
C GLY A 13 0.40 11.25 -0.08
N PRO A 14 1.34 12.06 -0.62
CA PRO A 14 2.37 12.65 0.22
C PRO A 14 1.76 13.66 1.19
N TYR A 15 2.31 13.71 2.38
CA TYR A 15 1.90 14.63 3.44
C TYR A 15 0.45 14.45 3.89
N LYS A 16 -0.09 13.26 3.66
CA LYS A 16 -1.42 12.91 4.15
C LYS A 16 -1.32 11.74 5.10
N ASN A 17 -2.17 11.74 6.11
CA ASN A 17 -2.13 10.72 7.13
C ASN A 17 -2.44 9.35 6.54
N LEU A 18 -1.68 8.36 6.97
CA LEU A 18 -1.94 6.98 6.58
C LEU A 18 -3.25 6.51 7.20
N LEU A 19 -3.98 5.73 6.44
CA LEU A 19 -5.22 5.12 6.92
C LEU A 19 -4.96 3.63 7.14
N VAL A 20 -5.38 3.15 8.29
CA VAL A 20 -5.21 1.75 8.65
C VAL A 20 -6.59 1.16 8.83
N ASN A 21 -6.89 0.11 8.06
CA ASN A 21 -8.14 -0.61 8.17
C ASN A 21 -7.85 -1.98 8.76
N ARG A 22 -8.40 -2.23 9.92
CA ARG A 22 -8.21 -3.49 10.62
C ARG A 22 -9.55 -4.02 11.02
N GLY A 23 -9.93 -5.17 10.45
CA GLY A 23 -11.17 -5.81 10.81
C GLY A 23 -12.40 -4.98 10.55
N GLY A 24 -12.41 -4.18 9.47
CA GLY A 24 -13.54 -3.35 9.12
C GLY A 24 -13.57 -1.99 9.78
N SER A 25 -12.59 -1.69 10.63
CA SER A 25 -12.53 -0.42 11.33
C SER A 25 -11.39 0.41 10.73
N VAL A 26 -11.71 1.59 10.21
CA VAL A 26 -10.72 2.46 9.59
C VAL A 26 -10.25 3.48 10.62
N GLN A 27 -8.94 3.58 10.79
CA GLN A 27 -8.34 4.51 11.73
C GLN A 27 -7.35 5.39 10.99
N THR A 28 -7.35 6.67 11.32
CA THR A 28 -6.39 7.61 10.78
C THR A 28 -5.15 7.60 11.65
N SER A 29 -4.02 7.30 11.04
CA SER A 29 -2.74 7.32 11.72
C SER A 29 -2.20 8.72 11.78
N SER A 30 -1.32 8.99 12.75
CA SER A 30 -0.60 10.26 12.79
C SER A 30 0.62 10.26 11.89
N VAL A 31 0.86 9.17 11.18
CA VAL A 31 2.03 9.05 10.32
C VAL A 31 1.73 9.60 8.94
N MET A 32 2.63 10.43 8.45
CA MET A 32 2.56 10.96 7.09
C MET A 32 3.88 10.68 6.40
N LEU A 33 3.81 10.37 5.12
CA LEU A 33 5.01 10.13 4.33
C LEU A 33 5.27 11.30 3.39
N THR A 34 6.54 11.62 3.22
CA THR A 34 6.95 12.62 2.24
C THR A 34 7.00 11.97 0.85
N HIS A 35 7.17 12.82 -0.18
CA HIS A 35 7.39 12.31 -1.54
C HIS A 35 8.56 11.34 -1.58
N GLU A 36 9.65 11.70 -0.91
CA GLU A 36 10.84 10.88 -0.93
C GLU A 36 10.61 9.54 -0.24
N GLU A 37 9.87 9.56 0.85
CA GLU A 37 9.58 8.31 1.57
C GLU A 37 8.69 7.40 0.75
N ILE A 38 7.69 7.96 0.10
CA ILE A 38 6.83 7.17 -0.78
C ILE A 38 7.63 6.58 -1.93
N ASN A 39 8.50 7.38 -2.54
CA ASN A 39 9.34 6.90 -3.62
C ASN A 39 10.27 5.79 -3.16
N SER A 40 10.80 5.89 -1.94
CA SER A 40 11.65 4.84 -1.38
C SER A 40 10.87 3.54 -1.21
N VAL A 41 9.65 3.62 -0.70
CA VAL A 41 8.81 2.45 -0.55
C VAL A 41 8.55 1.79 -1.90
N MET A 42 8.19 2.58 -2.89
CA MET A 42 7.90 2.05 -4.22
C MET A 42 9.14 1.46 -4.86
N HIS A 43 10.28 2.11 -4.66
CA HIS A 43 11.55 1.61 -5.21
C HIS A 43 11.90 0.24 -4.62
N ASN A 44 11.73 0.10 -3.31
CA ASN A 44 11.98 -1.18 -2.65
C ASN A 44 11.07 -2.26 -3.17
N ILE A 45 9.80 -1.94 -3.36
CA ILE A 45 8.85 -2.91 -3.90
C ILE A 45 9.22 -3.29 -5.32
N SER A 46 9.60 -2.31 -6.11
CA SER A 46 9.99 -2.55 -7.51
C SER A 46 11.20 -3.46 -7.58
N GLU A 47 12.17 -3.24 -6.70
CA GLU A 47 13.36 -4.08 -6.70
C GLU A 47 13.05 -5.51 -6.29
N HIS A 48 12.18 -5.69 -5.32
CA HIS A 48 11.82 -7.03 -4.85
C HIS A 48 11.03 -7.81 -5.89
N THR A 49 10.16 -7.13 -6.61
CA THR A 49 9.25 -7.78 -7.54
C THR A 49 9.76 -7.76 -8.97
N ARG A 50 10.78 -6.94 -9.24
CA ARG A 50 11.31 -6.73 -10.58
C ARG A 50 10.26 -6.18 -11.54
N ILE A 51 9.29 -5.46 -11.00
CA ILE A 51 8.29 -4.78 -11.79
C ILE A 51 8.67 -3.31 -11.85
N PRO A 52 8.88 -2.77 -13.05
CA PRO A 52 9.29 -1.36 -13.18
C PRO A 52 8.18 -0.42 -12.76
N ILE A 53 8.58 0.72 -12.21
CA ILE A 53 7.65 1.76 -11.82
C ILE A 53 7.41 2.66 -13.02
N THR A 54 6.17 2.71 -13.48
CA THR A 54 5.77 3.58 -14.58
C THR A 54 4.51 4.34 -14.17
N PRO A 55 4.24 5.49 -14.80
CA PRO A 55 3.01 6.20 -14.49
C PRO A 55 1.78 5.33 -14.74
N GLY A 56 0.78 5.47 -13.88
CA GLY A 56 -0.42 4.69 -13.95
C GLY A 56 -0.56 3.76 -12.78
N VAL A 57 -1.17 2.61 -13.01
CA VAL A 57 -1.45 1.65 -11.96
C VAL A 57 -0.31 0.65 -11.85
N PHE A 58 0.17 0.47 -10.64
CA PHE A 58 1.21 -0.50 -10.31
C PHE A 58 0.59 -1.55 -9.40
N ARG A 59 0.81 -2.81 -9.70
CA ARG A 59 0.33 -3.91 -8.87
C ARG A 59 1.42 -4.93 -8.66
N ALA A 60 1.55 -5.37 -7.42
CA ALA A 60 2.56 -6.37 -7.09
C ALA A 60 2.04 -7.23 -5.95
N ALA A 61 2.49 -8.47 -5.93
CA ALA A 61 2.21 -9.39 -4.83
C ALA A 61 3.54 -9.86 -4.27
N VAL A 62 3.71 -9.68 -2.97
CA VAL A 62 4.92 -10.09 -2.28
C VAL A 62 4.48 -10.94 -1.11
N GLN A 63 4.73 -12.23 -1.17
CA GLN A 63 4.30 -13.17 -0.14
C GLN A 63 2.78 -13.06 0.05
N ASP A 64 2.33 -12.68 1.24
CA ASP A 64 0.91 -12.53 1.51
C ASP A 64 0.45 -11.07 1.42
N LEU A 65 1.29 -10.21 0.87
CA LEU A 65 0.94 -8.81 0.67
C LEU A 65 0.54 -8.54 -0.77
N LEU A 66 -0.51 -7.76 -0.92
CA LEU A 66 -0.95 -7.29 -2.23
C LEU A 66 -0.81 -5.77 -2.22
N ILE A 67 -0.05 -5.25 -3.16
CA ILE A 67 0.29 -3.84 -3.22
C ILE A 67 -0.30 -3.27 -4.49
N THR A 68 -1.10 -2.23 -4.34
CA THR A 68 -1.67 -1.50 -5.46
C THR A 68 -1.30 -0.04 -5.31
N ALA A 69 -0.79 0.56 -6.36
CA ALA A 69 -0.38 1.95 -6.32
C ALA A 69 -0.82 2.67 -7.57
N VAL A 70 -1.08 3.95 -7.43
CA VAL A 70 -1.34 4.83 -8.57
C VAL A 70 -0.20 5.84 -8.59
N ILE A 71 0.58 5.78 -9.64
CA ILE A 71 1.79 6.58 -9.77
C ILE A 71 1.49 7.77 -10.66
N SER A 72 1.65 8.97 -10.11
CA SER A 72 1.36 10.20 -10.82
C SER A 72 2.44 11.22 -10.52
N ASP A 73 2.92 11.87 -11.56
CA ASP A 73 3.90 12.93 -11.41
C ASP A 73 3.26 14.25 -10.97
N PHE A 74 1.94 14.36 -11.06
CA PHE A 74 1.27 15.61 -10.77
C PHE A 74 0.76 15.68 -9.34
N VAL A 75 0.08 14.64 -8.88
CA VAL A 75 -0.54 14.65 -7.55
C VAL A 75 0.21 13.77 -6.58
N GLY A 76 1.29 13.15 -7.03
CA GLY A 76 2.06 12.25 -6.19
C GLY A 76 1.51 10.83 -6.23
N THR A 77 2.32 9.93 -5.70
CA THR A 77 1.99 8.51 -5.70
C THR A 77 1.19 8.19 -4.45
N ARG A 78 0.15 7.40 -4.63
CA ARG A 78 -0.60 6.84 -3.50
C ARG A 78 -0.64 5.33 -3.64
N PHE A 79 -0.70 4.64 -2.50
CA PHE A 79 -0.64 3.19 -2.54
C PHE A 79 -1.51 2.59 -1.45
N LEU A 80 -1.85 1.34 -1.68
CA LEU A 80 -2.62 0.54 -0.75
C LEU A 80 -1.91 -0.80 -0.60
N ILE A 81 -1.63 -1.18 0.64
CA ILE A 81 -1.03 -2.47 0.94
C ILE A 81 -2.07 -3.27 1.71
N GLN A 82 -2.40 -4.43 1.16
CA GLN A 82 -3.36 -5.34 1.78
C GLN A 82 -2.63 -6.61 2.18
N LYS A 83 -2.81 -6.99 3.43
CA LYS A 83 -2.29 -8.25 3.91
C LYS A 83 -3.38 -9.29 3.81
N ARG A 84 -3.12 -10.34 3.06
CA ARG A 84 -4.08 -11.41 2.88
C ARG A 84 -3.85 -12.50 3.91
N ASN A 85 -4.95 -13.08 4.36
CA ASN A 85 -4.89 -14.22 5.24
C ASN A 85 -4.40 -15.43 4.43
N PRO A 86 -3.28 -16.05 4.81
CA PRO A 86 -2.76 -17.17 4.03
C PRO A 86 -3.69 -18.38 3.99
N PHE A 87 -4.66 -18.41 4.88
CA PHE A 87 -5.62 -19.52 4.89
C PHE A 87 -6.87 -19.23 4.08
N GLN A 88 -6.98 -18.03 3.53
CA GLN A 88 -8.12 -17.72 2.69
C GLN A 88 -7.98 -18.39 1.34
N ARG A 89 -9.08 -18.89 0.86
CA ARG A 89 -9.13 -19.58 -0.43
C ARG A 89 -10.15 -18.94 -1.32
N TYR A 90 -9.94 -19.05 -2.58
CA TYR A 90 -10.89 -18.54 -3.56
C TYR A 90 -11.43 -19.64 -4.40
#